data_d4c258d18ce03455f968b695176c175e
#
_entry.id   d4c258d18ce03455f968b695176c175e
#
_cell.length_a   1.000
_cell.length_b   1.000
_cell.length_c   1.000
_cell.angle_alpha   90.00
_cell.angle_beta   90.00
_cell.angle_gamma   90.00
#
_symmetry.space_group_name_H-M   'P 1'
#
loop_
_entity.id
_entity.type
_entity.pdbx_description
1 polymer ?
#
loop_
_entity_poly.entity_id
_entity_poly.type
_entity_poly.pdbx_seq_one_letter_code
_entity_poly.pdbx_strand_id
1 'polypeptide(L)'
;LKHEYGMHPLTITWAPHAYTDVGWRNMQNWIHSGFDNMLITPNGTVHRTLTRLAFENMGHPFQPFIMGQANLAVKFALKLNIPLIFYGENGAEYGNTSRDAHSPLRPLPVTSDNPYFGGFTMKELAEREGITGGDLDIYIPPSMKQMMEAGIESHFYGYYTNWSPQDNFYYVTEKMNFEVNPDGRSEGTYSKYSSLDDKIDGFHYFTTFIKFGIGRATYDATQEIRDGRITREEAVALVQRYDGEFPKKYFKDFLDYLGISEDRFWEVIEGLRSPHLWEKEGDSWKLKFQVK
;
A
#
# COMPACT_ATOMS: atom_id res chain seq x y z
N LEU A 1 -8.34 -19.54 3.32
CA LEU A 1 -8.20 -20.53 2.23
C LEU A 1 -7.65 -21.87 2.71
N LYS A 2 -6.54 -21.86 3.47
CA LYS A 2 -5.90 -23.11 3.91
C LYS A 2 -6.67 -23.80 5.01
N HIS A 3 -6.96 -23.11 6.12
CA HIS A 3 -7.46 -23.74 7.32
C HIS A 3 -8.96 -24.07 7.25
N GLU A 4 -9.75 -23.28 6.54
CA GLU A 4 -11.20 -23.48 6.44
C GLU A 4 -11.62 -24.23 5.18
N TYR A 5 -10.93 -24.00 4.06
CA TYR A 5 -11.29 -24.59 2.77
C TYR A 5 -10.36 -25.73 2.33
N GLY A 6 -9.30 -26.03 3.09
CA GLY A 6 -8.36 -27.11 2.79
C GLY A 6 -7.53 -26.89 1.52
N MET A 7 -7.44 -25.66 1.04
CA MET A 7 -6.64 -25.30 -0.14
C MET A 7 -5.15 -25.25 0.20
N HIS A 8 -4.31 -25.34 -0.83
CA HIS A 8 -2.87 -25.19 -0.71
C HIS A 8 -2.36 -23.98 -1.53
N PRO A 9 -2.61 -22.75 -1.06
CA PRO A 9 -2.20 -21.58 -1.79
C PRO A 9 -0.69 -21.40 -1.78
N LEU A 10 -0.12 -21.12 -2.96
CA LEU A 10 1.20 -20.52 -3.06
C LEU A 10 1.07 -19.02 -2.78
N THR A 11 1.80 -18.53 -1.81
CA THR A 11 1.80 -17.10 -1.48
C THR A 11 2.92 -16.40 -2.22
N ILE A 12 2.61 -15.25 -2.82
CA ILE A 12 3.57 -14.42 -3.54
C ILE A 12 3.67 -13.08 -2.81
N THR A 13 4.85 -12.75 -2.36
CA THR A 13 5.12 -11.52 -1.60
C THR A 13 6.05 -10.61 -2.38
N TRP A 14 5.63 -9.37 -2.59
CA TRP A 14 6.52 -8.28 -3.00
C TRP A 14 7.17 -7.70 -1.74
N ALA A 15 8.51 -7.64 -1.72
CA ALA A 15 9.23 -7.16 -0.55
C ALA A 15 8.93 -5.67 -0.27
N PRO A 16 8.77 -5.28 1.00
CA PRO A 16 8.75 -3.88 1.41
C PRO A 16 9.97 -3.10 0.91
N HIS A 17 9.86 -1.79 0.80
CA HIS A 17 10.99 -0.92 0.44
C HIS A 17 12.15 -1.06 1.43
N ALA A 18 11.81 -0.98 2.72
CA ALA A 18 12.76 -1.15 3.82
C ALA A 18 12.03 -1.75 5.02
N TYR A 19 12.32 -2.99 5.35
CA TYR A 19 11.71 -3.66 6.49
C TYR A 19 11.95 -2.90 7.80
N THR A 20 10.91 -2.83 8.63
CA THR A 20 11.08 -2.60 10.06
C THR A 20 11.50 -3.90 10.74
N ASP A 21 12.03 -3.83 11.97
CA ASP A 21 12.41 -5.04 12.70
C ASP A 21 11.21 -5.95 12.99
N VAL A 22 10.07 -5.38 13.37
CA VAL A 22 8.84 -6.15 13.61
C VAL A 22 8.26 -6.69 12.31
N GLY A 23 8.31 -5.92 11.22
CA GLY A 23 7.89 -6.37 9.89
C GLY A 23 8.68 -7.56 9.40
N TRP A 24 10.01 -7.54 9.60
CA TRP A 24 10.86 -8.67 9.27
C TRP A 24 10.54 -9.91 10.12
N ARG A 25 10.33 -9.77 11.44
CA ARG A 25 9.92 -10.90 12.28
C ARG A 25 8.55 -11.46 11.85
N ASN A 26 7.58 -10.60 11.54
CA ASN A 26 6.29 -11.02 11.03
C ASN A 26 6.40 -11.76 9.69
N MET A 27 7.31 -11.34 8.81
CA MET A 27 7.59 -12.08 7.58
C MET A 27 8.20 -13.47 7.86
N GLN A 28 9.11 -13.59 8.84
CA GLN A 28 9.64 -14.89 9.26
C GLN A 28 8.54 -15.77 9.87
N ASN A 29 7.69 -15.22 10.72
CA ASN A 29 6.53 -15.93 11.28
C ASN A 29 5.60 -16.43 10.17
N TRP A 30 5.35 -15.60 9.15
CA TRP A 30 4.59 -16.00 7.97
C TRP A 30 5.24 -17.16 7.20
N ILE A 31 6.52 -17.07 6.89
CA ILE A 31 7.27 -18.13 6.18
C ILE A 31 7.17 -19.46 6.93
N HIS A 32 7.24 -19.43 8.26
CA HIS A 32 7.19 -20.64 9.10
C HIS A 32 5.77 -21.08 9.49
N SER A 33 4.72 -20.41 9.02
CA SER A 33 3.33 -20.74 9.36
C SER A 33 2.70 -21.85 8.49
N GLY A 34 3.51 -22.48 7.63
CA GLY A 34 3.09 -23.64 6.85
C GLY A 34 2.54 -23.32 5.45
N PHE A 35 2.94 -22.19 4.87
CA PHE A 35 2.67 -21.82 3.48
C PHE A 35 3.92 -21.94 2.64
N ASP A 36 3.75 -22.36 1.38
CA ASP A 36 4.75 -22.11 0.37
C ASP A 36 4.75 -20.60 0.04
N ASN A 37 5.92 -19.98 0.09
CA ASN A 37 6.06 -18.54 -0.16
C ASN A 37 7.18 -18.24 -1.16
N MET A 38 6.89 -17.33 -2.05
CA MET A 38 7.90 -16.72 -2.93
C MET A 38 8.02 -15.23 -2.57
N LEU A 39 9.11 -14.87 -1.91
CA LEU A 39 9.46 -13.48 -1.63
C LEU A 39 10.28 -12.93 -2.79
N ILE A 40 9.76 -11.90 -3.45
CA ILE A 40 10.42 -11.25 -4.58
C ILE A 40 10.88 -9.86 -4.16
N THR A 41 12.19 -9.67 -4.26
CA THR A 41 12.84 -8.38 -4.07
C THR A 41 13.19 -7.82 -5.45
N PRO A 42 12.65 -6.67 -5.84
CA PRO A 42 13.02 -6.03 -7.10
C PRO A 42 14.48 -5.54 -7.06
N ASN A 43 15.03 -5.17 -8.22
CA ASN A 43 16.30 -4.48 -8.26
C ASN A 43 16.24 -3.20 -7.39
N GLY A 44 16.97 -3.21 -6.27
CA GLY A 44 16.86 -2.16 -5.25
C GLY A 44 17.25 -0.76 -5.76
N THR A 45 18.18 -0.65 -6.71
CA THR A 45 18.53 0.63 -7.33
C THR A 45 17.38 1.15 -8.18
N VAL A 46 16.81 0.31 -9.03
CA VAL A 46 15.67 0.66 -9.89
C VAL A 46 14.46 1.02 -9.04
N HIS A 47 14.12 0.17 -8.06
CA HIS A 47 12.94 0.40 -7.21
C HIS A 47 13.04 1.70 -6.41
N ARG A 48 14.21 1.98 -5.84
CA ARG A 48 14.49 3.23 -5.12
C ARG A 48 14.35 4.46 -6.03
N THR A 49 14.89 4.39 -7.24
CA THR A 49 14.77 5.49 -8.23
C THR A 49 13.31 5.72 -8.62
N LEU A 50 12.55 4.67 -8.91
CA LEU A 50 11.13 4.79 -9.22
C LEU A 50 10.31 5.32 -8.03
N THR A 51 10.65 4.93 -6.81
CA THR A 51 10.03 5.44 -5.57
C THR A 51 10.27 6.94 -5.40
N ARG A 52 11.51 7.41 -5.64
CA ARG A 52 11.85 8.83 -5.64
C ARG A 52 11.05 9.60 -6.69
N LEU A 53 11.05 9.13 -7.93
CA LEU A 53 10.31 9.77 -9.02
C LEU A 53 8.80 9.83 -8.75
N ALA A 54 8.22 8.77 -8.19
CA ALA A 54 6.82 8.74 -7.81
C ALA A 54 6.51 9.72 -6.67
N PHE A 55 7.40 9.83 -5.69
CA PHE A 55 7.27 10.84 -4.63
C PHE A 55 7.36 12.26 -5.19
N GLU A 56 8.40 12.57 -5.97
CA GLU A 56 8.65 13.92 -6.49
C GLU A 56 7.57 14.41 -7.47
N ASN A 57 7.05 13.53 -8.33
CA ASN A 57 6.10 13.93 -9.37
C ASN A 57 4.63 13.84 -8.93
N MET A 58 4.31 13.02 -7.94
CA MET A 58 2.90 12.80 -7.57
C MET A 58 2.66 12.69 -6.06
N GLY A 59 3.69 12.79 -5.23
CA GLY A 59 3.57 12.58 -3.79
C GLY A 59 3.03 11.19 -3.44
N HIS A 60 3.50 10.15 -4.15
CA HIS A 60 3.01 8.79 -3.95
C HIS A 60 4.17 7.78 -3.96
N PRO A 61 4.96 7.69 -2.88
CA PRO A 61 6.15 6.83 -2.87
C PRO A 61 5.84 5.34 -3.09
N PHE A 62 4.62 4.88 -2.82
CA PHE A 62 4.20 3.49 -2.99
C PHE A 62 3.77 3.12 -4.42
N GLN A 63 3.73 4.06 -5.37
CA GLN A 63 3.27 3.77 -6.73
C GLN A 63 4.01 2.60 -7.40
N PRO A 64 5.36 2.53 -7.42
CA PRO A 64 6.06 1.39 -8.01
C PRO A 64 5.84 0.09 -7.22
N PHE A 65 5.71 0.16 -5.89
CA PHE A 65 5.36 -1.00 -5.07
C PHE A 65 4.00 -1.59 -5.47
N ILE A 66 2.97 -0.74 -5.59
CA ILE A 66 1.62 -1.15 -6.00
C ILE A 66 1.63 -1.78 -7.40
N MET A 67 2.38 -1.20 -8.34
CA MET A 67 2.53 -1.75 -9.69
C MET A 67 3.20 -3.13 -9.66
N GLY A 68 4.30 -3.27 -8.93
CA GLY A 68 5.00 -4.54 -8.77
C GLY A 68 4.09 -5.61 -8.14
N GLN A 69 3.45 -5.28 -7.03
CA GLN A 69 2.53 -6.18 -6.33
C GLN A 69 1.35 -6.64 -7.21
N ALA A 70 0.76 -5.72 -7.98
CA ALA A 70 -0.35 -6.04 -8.86
C ALA A 70 0.05 -6.96 -10.03
N ASN A 71 1.26 -6.78 -10.56
CA ASN A 71 1.74 -7.52 -11.73
C ASN A 71 2.38 -8.87 -11.39
N LEU A 72 2.96 -8.95 -10.20
CA LEU A 72 3.72 -10.13 -9.78
C LEU A 72 2.84 -11.39 -9.75
N ALA A 73 1.65 -11.30 -9.16
CA ALA A 73 0.75 -12.42 -9.02
C ALA A 73 0.36 -13.02 -10.39
N VAL A 74 -0.01 -12.18 -11.35
CA VAL A 74 -0.38 -12.66 -12.70
C VAL A 74 0.79 -13.22 -13.48
N LYS A 75 2.01 -12.69 -13.31
CA LYS A 75 3.22 -13.25 -13.92
C LYS A 75 3.53 -14.66 -13.42
N PHE A 76 3.42 -14.87 -12.11
CA PHE A 76 3.65 -16.18 -11.52
C PHE A 76 2.51 -17.15 -11.80
N ALA A 77 1.26 -16.69 -11.81
CA ALA A 77 0.11 -17.48 -12.21
C ALA A 77 0.29 -18.07 -13.61
N LEU A 78 0.69 -17.25 -14.57
CA LEU A 78 1.02 -17.70 -15.93
C LEU A 78 2.19 -18.70 -15.94
N LYS A 79 3.28 -18.35 -15.28
CA LYS A 79 4.51 -19.15 -15.29
C LYS A 79 4.34 -20.51 -14.65
N LEU A 80 3.53 -20.59 -13.60
CA LEU A 80 3.32 -21.81 -12.81
C LEU A 80 2.04 -22.55 -13.19
N ASN A 81 1.29 -22.03 -14.15
CA ASN A 81 -0.02 -22.59 -14.57
C ASN A 81 -1.00 -22.71 -13.38
N ILE A 82 -1.11 -21.65 -12.57
CA ILE A 82 -2.02 -21.54 -11.45
C ILE A 82 -2.99 -20.38 -11.75
N PRO A 83 -4.12 -20.61 -12.41
CA PRO A 83 -4.92 -19.52 -12.96
C PRO A 83 -5.72 -18.73 -11.91
N LEU A 84 -5.97 -19.30 -10.73
CA LEU A 84 -6.77 -18.67 -9.69
C LEU A 84 -5.89 -17.86 -8.73
N ILE A 85 -6.19 -16.57 -8.62
CA ILE A 85 -5.49 -15.63 -7.73
C ILE A 85 -6.47 -15.06 -6.72
N PHE A 86 -6.08 -15.02 -5.43
CA PHE A 86 -6.81 -14.31 -4.40
C PHE A 86 -5.99 -13.15 -3.85
N TYR A 87 -6.65 -11.99 -3.74
CA TYR A 87 -6.17 -10.84 -2.98
C TYR A 87 -6.99 -10.74 -1.70
N GLY A 88 -6.32 -10.52 -0.57
CA GLY A 88 -6.99 -10.32 0.71
C GLY A 88 -7.74 -9.00 0.76
N GLU A 89 -7.11 -7.93 0.26
CA GLU A 89 -7.62 -6.57 0.36
C GLU A 89 -8.36 -6.14 -0.91
N ASN A 90 -9.48 -5.41 -0.69
CA ASN A 90 -10.23 -4.73 -1.75
C ASN A 90 -10.20 -3.22 -1.50
N GLY A 91 -9.90 -2.43 -2.54
CA GLY A 91 -9.90 -0.97 -2.44
C GLY A 91 -11.23 -0.38 -1.95
N ALA A 92 -12.36 -1.06 -2.18
CA ALA A 92 -13.67 -0.64 -1.67
C ALA A 92 -13.75 -0.67 -0.14
N GLU A 93 -13.02 -1.56 0.53
CA GLU A 93 -12.97 -1.65 1.98
C GLU A 93 -12.25 -0.43 2.59
N TYR A 94 -11.38 0.21 1.82
CA TYR A 94 -10.69 1.45 2.16
C TYR A 94 -11.40 2.72 1.65
N GLY A 95 -12.66 2.60 1.21
CA GLY A 95 -13.47 3.74 0.79
C GLY A 95 -13.25 4.18 -0.66
N ASN A 96 -12.51 3.44 -1.47
CA ASN A 96 -12.39 3.73 -2.89
C ASN A 96 -13.70 3.39 -3.61
N THR A 97 -14.28 4.38 -4.27
CA THR A 97 -15.49 4.21 -5.08
C THR A 97 -15.10 3.71 -6.48
N SER A 98 -14.93 2.41 -6.63
CA SER A 98 -14.82 1.78 -7.94
C SER A 98 -16.14 1.16 -8.35
N ARG A 99 -16.51 1.25 -9.63
CA ARG A 99 -17.66 0.50 -10.17
C ARG A 99 -17.48 -1.01 -10.01
N ASP A 100 -16.23 -1.45 -9.93
CA ASP A 100 -15.86 -2.86 -9.79
C ASP A 100 -15.94 -3.35 -8.34
N ALA A 101 -16.20 -2.46 -7.37
CA ALA A 101 -16.31 -2.80 -5.95
C ALA A 101 -17.44 -3.79 -5.63
N HIS A 102 -18.41 -3.93 -6.53
CA HIS A 102 -19.53 -4.87 -6.39
C HIS A 102 -19.28 -6.23 -7.05
N SER A 103 -18.10 -6.46 -7.61
CA SER A 103 -17.71 -7.72 -8.22
C SER A 103 -16.73 -8.49 -7.34
N PRO A 104 -16.84 -9.83 -7.26
CA PRO A 104 -15.78 -10.64 -6.66
C PRO A 104 -14.49 -10.58 -7.46
N LEU A 105 -14.59 -10.30 -8.77
CA LEU A 105 -13.46 -10.27 -9.68
C LEU A 105 -12.69 -8.97 -9.55
N ARG A 106 -11.39 -9.10 -9.31
CA ARG A 106 -10.44 -8.00 -9.42
C ARG A 106 -10.06 -7.83 -10.88
N PRO A 107 -10.17 -6.62 -11.44
CA PRO A 107 -9.69 -6.37 -12.80
C PRO A 107 -8.23 -6.80 -12.96
N LEU A 108 -7.94 -7.49 -14.05
CA LEU A 108 -6.56 -7.86 -14.39
C LEU A 108 -5.76 -6.59 -14.71
N PRO A 109 -4.48 -6.54 -14.31
CA PRO A 109 -3.65 -5.40 -14.60
C PRO A 109 -3.46 -5.27 -16.13
N VAL A 110 -3.56 -4.06 -16.63
CA VAL A 110 -3.34 -3.77 -18.05
C VAL A 110 -2.04 -3.00 -18.21
N THR A 111 -1.32 -3.30 -19.30
CA THR A 111 -0.24 -2.45 -19.74
C THR A 111 -0.88 -1.13 -20.13
N SER A 112 -0.54 -0.08 -19.43
CA SER A 112 -1.07 1.21 -19.78
C SER A 112 0.07 2.11 -20.21
N ASP A 113 -0.10 2.74 -21.36
CA ASP A 113 0.58 3.97 -21.70
C ASP A 113 0.03 5.14 -20.86
N ASN A 114 -0.74 4.81 -19.80
CA ASN A 114 -1.29 5.80 -18.90
C ASN A 114 -0.18 6.45 -18.09
N PRO A 115 -0.16 7.77 -18.02
CA PRO A 115 0.83 8.52 -17.27
C PRO A 115 0.57 8.45 -15.76
N TYR A 116 0.84 7.30 -15.15
CA TYR A 116 0.62 7.05 -13.71
C TYR A 116 1.60 7.78 -12.78
N PHE A 117 2.60 8.45 -13.32
CA PHE A 117 3.63 9.16 -12.56
C PHE A 117 3.49 10.68 -12.72
N GLY A 118 2.35 11.23 -12.31
CA GLY A 118 2.14 12.68 -12.35
C GLY A 118 2.13 13.28 -13.76
N GLY A 119 1.59 12.54 -14.73
CA GLY A 119 1.53 12.96 -16.14
C GLY A 119 2.59 12.30 -17.02
N PHE A 120 3.46 11.46 -16.45
CA PHE A 120 4.47 10.69 -17.16
C PHE A 120 4.19 9.20 -17.09
N THR A 121 4.62 8.48 -18.12
CA THR A 121 4.72 7.02 -18.01
C THR A 121 5.94 6.62 -17.18
N MET A 122 5.90 5.47 -16.58
CA MET A 122 7.06 4.91 -15.88
C MET A 122 8.28 4.82 -16.80
N LYS A 123 8.07 4.46 -18.08
CA LYS A 123 9.11 4.34 -19.07
C LYS A 123 9.80 5.69 -19.35
N GLU A 124 9.03 6.74 -19.59
CA GLU A 124 9.60 8.09 -19.83
C GLU A 124 10.44 8.58 -18.67
N LEU A 125 9.98 8.37 -17.42
CA LEU A 125 10.76 8.75 -16.24
C LEU A 125 12.01 7.88 -16.05
N ALA A 126 11.87 6.58 -16.25
CA ALA A 126 12.98 5.65 -16.13
C ALA A 126 14.10 5.91 -17.16
N GLU A 127 13.74 6.23 -18.41
CA GLU A 127 14.69 6.57 -19.46
C GLU A 127 15.52 7.83 -19.10
N ARG A 128 14.93 8.81 -18.42
CA ARG A 128 15.64 10.02 -17.94
C ARG A 128 16.72 9.68 -16.92
N GLU A 129 16.55 8.61 -16.15
CA GLU A 129 17.49 8.12 -15.15
C GLU A 129 18.43 7.01 -15.70
N GLY A 130 18.35 6.72 -16.99
CA GLY A 130 19.17 5.68 -17.63
C GLY A 130 18.73 4.26 -17.32
N ILE A 131 17.51 4.05 -16.82
CA ILE A 131 16.94 2.73 -16.55
C ILE A 131 16.44 2.13 -17.86
N THR A 132 16.80 0.87 -18.11
CA THR A 132 16.45 0.17 -19.35
C THR A 132 15.10 -0.54 -19.27
N GLY A 133 14.54 -0.89 -20.45
CA GLY A 133 13.27 -1.64 -20.50
C GLY A 133 13.32 -2.99 -19.79
N GLY A 134 14.47 -3.68 -19.79
CA GLY A 134 14.64 -4.94 -19.05
C GLY A 134 14.55 -4.79 -17.54
N ASP A 135 15.01 -3.67 -17.00
CA ASP A 135 14.91 -3.37 -15.58
C ASP A 135 13.45 -3.10 -15.13
N LEU A 136 12.62 -2.68 -16.09
CA LEU A 136 11.21 -2.37 -15.85
C LEU A 136 10.26 -3.56 -16.01
N ASP A 137 10.73 -4.68 -16.58
CA ASP A 137 9.87 -5.81 -16.92
C ASP A 137 9.01 -6.28 -15.73
N ILE A 138 9.59 -6.31 -14.53
CA ILE A 138 8.86 -6.78 -13.33
C ILE A 138 7.63 -5.91 -12.99
N TYR A 139 7.62 -4.65 -13.41
CA TYR A 139 6.53 -3.69 -13.17
C TYR A 139 5.49 -3.66 -14.30
N ILE A 140 5.74 -4.38 -15.40
CA ILE A 140 4.86 -4.39 -16.57
C ILE A 140 4.05 -5.69 -16.56
N PRO A 141 2.70 -5.64 -16.65
CA PRO A 141 1.89 -6.85 -16.69
C PRO A 141 2.09 -7.64 -17.98
N PRO A 142 1.81 -8.95 -17.96
CA PRO A 142 1.65 -9.71 -19.18
C PRO A 142 0.56 -9.13 -20.07
N SER A 143 0.56 -9.45 -21.35
CA SER A 143 -0.49 -9.00 -22.25
C SER A 143 -1.86 -9.56 -21.83
N MET A 144 -2.92 -8.79 -22.04
CA MET A 144 -4.29 -9.24 -21.75
C MET A 144 -4.60 -10.54 -22.47
N LYS A 145 -4.14 -10.68 -23.72
CA LYS A 145 -4.31 -11.91 -24.52
C LYS A 145 -3.74 -13.14 -23.80
N GLN A 146 -2.50 -13.05 -23.30
CA GLN A 146 -1.86 -14.16 -22.57
C GLN A 146 -2.63 -14.53 -21.30
N MET A 147 -3.08 -13.52 -20.55
CA MET A 147 -3.83 -13.74 -19.31
C MET A 147 -5.20 -14.40 -19.58
N MET A 148 -5.90 -13.97 -20.62
CA MET A 148 -7.19 -14.55 -21.02
C MET A 148 -7.06 -15.97 -21.57
N GLU A 149 -6.07 -16.23 -22.42
CA GLU A 149 -5.81 -17.57 -22.97
C GLU A 149 -5.44 -18.58 -21.89
N ALA A 150 -4.78 -18.13 -20.82
CA ALA A 150 -4.45 -18.94 -19.66
C ALA A 150 -5.60 -19.06 -18.64
N GLY A 151 -6.73 -18.41 -18.87
CA GLY A 151 -7.87 -18.43 -17.96
C GLY A 151 -7.57 -17.82 -16.59
N ILE A 152 -6.71 -16.78 -16.52
CA ILE A 152 -6.38 -16.12 -15.26
C ILE A 152 -7.60 -15.40 -14.70
N GLU A 153 -7.96 -15.74 -13.47
CA GLU A 153 -8.98 -15.06 -12.68
C GLU A 153 -8.39 -14.53 -11.36
N SER A 154 -8.61 -13.27 -11.09
CA SER A 154 -8.26 -12.65 -9.82
C SER A 154 -9.51 -12.33 -9.01
N HIS A 155 -9.52 -12.68 -7.75
CA HIS A 155 -10.66 -12.49 -6.85
C HIS A 155 -10.27 -11.71 -5.61
N PHE A 156 -11.21 -10.94 -5.09
CA PHE A 156 -11.11 -10.34 -3.76
C PHE A 156 -11.70 -11.29 -2.72
N TYR A 157 -10.88 -11.74 -1.77
CA TYR A 157 -11.32 -12.69 -0.75
C TYR A 157 -12.40 -12.09 0.18
N GLY A 158 -12.30 -10.80 0.49
CA GLY A 158 -13.29 -10.08 1.29
C GLY A 158 -14.70 -10.05 0.70
N TYR A 159 -14.87 -10.41 -0.59
CA TYR A 159 -16.20 -10.58 -1.17
C TYR A 159 -16.90 -11.86 -0.68
N TYR A 160 -16.14 -12.90 -0.35
CA TYR A 160 -16.66 -14.21 0.05
C TYR A 160 -16.78 -14.37 1.58
N THR A 161 -16.16 -13.48 2.33
CA THR A 161 -16.17 -13.48 3.79
C THR A 161 -16.25 -12.06 4.33
N ASN A 162 -16.68 -11.93 5.58
CA ASN A 162 -16.64 -10.61 6.22
C ASN A 162 -15.19 -10.21 6.46
N TRP A 163 -14.75 -9.13 5.81
CA TRP A 163 -13.42 -8.58 5.97
C TRP A 163 -13.38 -7.62 7.15
N SER A 164 -12.71 -8.02 8.23
CA SER A 164 -12.49 -7.20 9.41
C SER A 164 -11.00 -7.20 9.75
N PRO A 165 -10.29 -6.06 9.66
CA PRO A 165 -8.88 -5.99 10.01
C PRO A 165 -8.58 -6.43 11.43
N GLN A 166 -9.46 -6.13 12.38
CA GLN A 166 -9.28 -6.53 13.78
C GLN A 166 -9.45 -8.04 13.97
N ASP A 167 -10.42 -8.67 13.31
CA ASP A 167 -10.59 -10.13 13.38
C ASP A 167 -9.43 -10.84 12.70
N ASN A 168 -8.98 -10.31 11.55
CA ASN A 168 -7.78 -10.80 10.87
C ASN A 168 -6.55 -10.70 11.78
N PHE A 169 -6.40 -9.58 12.50
CA PHE A 169 -5.31 -9.41 13.45
C PHE A 169 -5.35 -10.48 14.57
N TYR A 170 -6.50 -10.74 15.17
CA TYR A 170 -6.62 -11.78 16.20
C TYR A 170 -6.31 -13.16 15.65
N TYR A 171 -6.81 -13.46 14.46
CA TYR A 171 -6.56 -14.71 13.78
C TYR A 171 -5.07 -14.96 13.49
N VAL A 172 -4.37 -14.00 12.90
CA VAL A 172 -2.95 -14.15 12.57
C VAL A 172 -2.06 -14.13 13.81
N THR A 173 -2.46 -13.45 14.88
CA THR A 173 -1.76 -13.49 16.17
C THR A 173 -1.83 -14.89 16.78
N GLU A 174 -3.00 -15.52 16.76
CA GLU A 174 -3.19 -16.89 17.26
C GLU A 174 -2.49 -17.93 16.40
N LYS A 175 -2.65 -17.85 15.08
CA LYS A 175 -2.22 -18.91 14.16
C LYS A 175 -0.79 -18.76 13.64
N MET A 176 -0.25 -17.56 13.65
CA MET A 176 1.03 -17.23 12.97
C MET A 176 1.98 -16.42 13.84
N ASN A 177 1.69 -16.24 15.13
CA ASN A 177 2.50 -15.45 16.07
C ASN A 177 2.77 -14.02 15.55
N PHE A 178 1.77 -13.38 14.96
CA PHE A 178 1.91 -12.00 14.48
C PHE A 178 2.20 -11.05 15.64
N GLU A 179 3.26 -10.26 15.52
CA GLU A 179 3.69 -9.28 16.51
C GLU A 179 3.13 -7.89 16.18
N VAL A 180 2.70 -7.18 17.20
CA VAL A 180 2.23 -5.78 17.10
C VAL A 180 3.38 -4.80 17.13
N ASN A 181 3.05 -3.51 16.88
CA ASN A 181 4.01 -2.43 17.01
C ASN A 181 4.53 -2.35 18.45
N PRO A 182 5.86 -2.48 18.67
CA PRO A 182 6.45 -2.42 20.01
C PRO A 182 6.28 -1.04 20.68
N ASP A 183 6.06 0.02 19.90
CA ASP A 183 5.79 1.37 20.40
C ASP A 183 4.30 1.60 20.72
N GLY A 184 3.48 0.56 20.60
CA GLY A 184 2.05 0.58 20.88
C GLY A 184 1.17 0.97 19.70
N ARG A 185 1.64 1.82 18.78
CA ARG A 185 0.96 2.25 17.57
C ARG A 185 1.95 2.76 16.51
N SER A 186 1.50 2.86 15.28
CA SER A 186 2.24 3.57 14.23
C SER A 186 1.87 5.05 14.19
N GLU A 187 2.82 5.92 13.81
CA GLU A 187 2.55 7.35 13.61
C GLU A 187 1.49 7.52 12.49
N GLY A 188 0.57 8.45 12.66
CA GLY A 188 -0.55 8.68 11.75
C GLY A 188 -1.77 7.80 11.99
N THR A 189 -1.73 6.86 12.93
CA THR A 189 -2.88 6.03 13.33
C THR A 189 -2.86 5.69 14.81
N TYR A 190 -4.01 5.21 15.31
CA TYR A 190 -4.14 4.63 16.65
C TYR A 190 -3.94 3.10 16.65
N SER A 191 -3.89 2.49 15.47
CA SER A 191 -3.75 1.04 15.33
C SER A 191 -2.37 0.55 15.75
N LYS A 192 -2.35 -0.59 16.47
CA LYS A 192 -1.12 -1.28 16.89
C LYS A 192 -0.62 -2.30 15.87
N TYR A 193 -1.40 -2.58 14.81
CA TYR A 193 -1.11 -3.61 13.82
C TYR A 193 -1.09 -3.10 12.37
N SER A 194 -1.40 -1.82 12.16
CA SER A 194 -1.34 -1.21 10.83
C SER A 194 0.03 -0.57 10.56
N SER A 195 0.46 -0.57 9.29
CA SER A 195 1.71 0.11 8.85
C SER A 195 2.95 -0.32 9.65
N LEU A 196 3.18 -1.64 9.76
CA LEU A 196 4.25 -2.21 10.57
C LEU A 196 5.50 -2.64 9.82
N ASP A 197 5.35 -3.01 8.57
CA ASP A 197 6.34 -3.79 7.84
C ASP A 197 7.34 -2.94 7.05
N ASP A 198 6.96 -1.73 6.66
CA ASP A 198 7.77 -0.88 5.80
C ASP A 198 8.01 0.50 6.43
N LYS A 199 9.27 0.91 6.51
CA LYS A 199 9.67 2.23 7.03
C LYS A 199 9.17 3.38 6.17
N ILE A 200 8.80 3.12 4.90
CA ILE A 200 8.32 4.12 3.95
C ILE A 200 6.80 4.34 4.05
N ASP A 201 6.06 3.37 4.61
CA ASP A 201 4.59 3.37 4.62
C ASP A 201 3.98 4.60 5.31
N GLY A 202 4.51 5.03 6.43
CA GLY A 202 4.04 6.24 7.13
C GLY A 202 4.06 7.48 6.24
N PHE A 203 5.03 7.60 5.33
CA PHE A 203 5.14 8.74 4.40
C PHE A 203 4.12 8.67 3.27
N HIS A 204 3.71 7.47 2.85
CA HIS A 204 2.61 7.30 1.92
C HIS A 204 1.30 7.87 2.48
N TYR A 205 0.96 7.53 3.72
CA TYR A 205 -0.24 8.06 4.36
C TYR A 205 -0.14 9.54 4.74
N PHE A 206 1.05 10.01 5.10
CA PHE A 206 1.28 11.44 5.32
C PHE A 206 1.07 12.24 4.03
N THR A 207 1.63 11.80 2.89
CA THR A 207 1.41 12.48 1.60
C THR A 207 -0.05 12.37 1.12
N THR A 208 -0.73 11.26 1.43
CA THR A 208 -2.17 11.10 1.18
C THR A 208 -2.97 12.16 1.96
N PHE A 209 -2.65 12.36 3.24
CA PHE A 209 -3.27 13.40 4.05
C PHE A 209 -2.99 14.81 3.47
N ILE A 210 -1.78 15.12 3.07
CA ILE A 210 -1.43 16.41 2.45
C ILE A 210 -2.23 16.65 1.17
N LYS A 211 -2.40 15.62 0.32
CA LYS A 211 -3.09 15.74 -0.98
C LYS A 211 -4.61 15.74 -0.87
N PHE A 212 -5.17 14.96 0.03
CA PHE A 212 -6.60 14.66 0.04
C PHE A 212 -7.30 15.03 1.37
N GLY A 213 -6.56 15.42 2.40
CA GLY A 213 -7.11 15.75 3.71
C GLY A 213 -7.55 14.54 4.54
N ILE A 214 -7.22 13.33 4.12
CA ILE A 214 -7.53 12.06 4.80
C ILE A 214 -6.24 11.24 4.94
N GLY A 215 -5.99 10.71 6.11
CA GLY A 215 -4.79 9.92 6.42
C GLY A 215 -5.11 8.52 6.91
N ARG A 216 -4.15 7.84 7.50
CA ARG A 216 -4.30 6.45 7.93
C ARG A 216 -5.39 6.26 8.97
N ALA A 217 -5.50 7.16 9.96
CA ALA A 217 -6.52 7.04 10.99
C ALA A 217 -7.94 7.14 10.42
N THR A 218 -8.17 7.92 9.35
CA THR A 218 -9.45 7.94 8.64
C THR A 218 -9.77 6.59 8.01
N TYR A 219 -8.81 5.92 7.38
CA TYR A 219 -9.02 4.58 6.80
C TYR A 219 -9.36 3.56 7.89
N ASP A 220 -8.55 3.49 8.94
CA ASP A 220 -8.75 2.54 10.04
C ASP A 220 -10.11 2.78 10.73
N ALA A 221 -10.45 4.03 11.06
CA ALA A 221 -11.70 4.39 11.73
C ALA A 221 -12.96 4.11 10.88
N THR A 222 -12.89 4.34 9.57
CA THR A 222 -14.03 4.03 8.69
C THR A 222 -14.33 2.55 8.61
N GLN A 223 -13.32 1.70 8.65
CA GLN A 223 -13.51 0.26 8.71
C GLN A 223 -14.13 -0.17 10.04
N GLU A 224 -13.62 0.33 11.16
CA GLU A 224 -14.14 -0.04 12.49
C GLU A 224 -15.59 0.45 12.73
N ILE A 225 -15.98 1.61 12.14
CA ILE A 225 -17.39 2.02 12.16
C ILE A 225 -18.25 1.01 11.38
N ARG A 226 -17.85 0.61 10.17
CA ARG A 226 -18.60 -0.36 9.37
C ARG A 226 -18.70 -1.72 10.04
N ASP A 227 -17.69 -2.11 10.78
CA ASP A 227 -17.66 -3.34 11.57
C ASP A 227 -18.45 -3.22 12.89
N GLY A 228 -18.97 -2.03 13.21
CA GLY A 228 -19.74 -1.77 14.44
C GLY A 228 -18.89 -1.80 15.71
N ARG A 229 -17.56 -1.58 15.61
CA ARG A 229 -16.63 -1.67 16.75
C ARG A 229 -16.50 -0.35 17.49
N ILE A 230 -16.60 0.76 16.77
CA ILE A 230 -16.59 2.12 17.34
C ILE A 230 -17.76 2.95 16.80
N THR A 231 -18.17 3.94 17.57
CA THR A 231 -19.16 4.91 17.11
C THR A 231 -18.53 5.95 16.17
N ARG A 232 -19.36 6.70 15.46
CA ARG A 232 -18.87 7.79 14.61
C ARG A 232 -18.16 8.87 15.44
N GLU A 233 -18.66 9.19 16.63
CA GLU A 233 -18.12 10.20 17.53
C GLU A 233 -16.72 9.80 18.02
N GLU A 234 -16.52 8.53 18.39
CA GLU A 234 -15.20 7.98 18.75
C GLU A 234 -14.26 8.06 17.57
N ALA A 235 -14.71 7.68 16.38
CA ALA A 235 -13.92 7.74 15.16
C ALA A 235 -13.49 9.17 14.82
N VAL A 236 -14.38 10.16 14.95
CA VAL A 236 -14.05 11.58 14.74
C VAL A 236 -12.94 12.02 15.70
N ALA A 237 -13.02 11.66 16.98
CA ALA A 237 -12.01 12.00 17.97
C ALA A 237 -10.63 11.37 17.63
N LEU A 238 -10.63 10.11 17.16
CA LEU A 238 -9.41 9.41 16.75
C LEU A 238 -8.79 10.05 15.51
N VAL A 239 -9.59 10.35 14.49
CA VAL A 239 -9.14 10.99 13.25
C VAL A 239 -8.55 12.38 13.54
N GLN A 240 -9.25 13.21 14.32
CA GLN A 240 -8.76 14.55 14.70
C GLN A 240 -7.43 14.49 15.47
N ARG A 241 -7.19 13.41 16.19
CA ARG A 241 -5.97 13.25 16.99
C ARG A 241 -4.78 12.74 16.21
N TYR A 242 -5.00 11.87 15.23
CA TYR A 242 -3.90 11.10 14.62
C TYR A 242 -3.69 11.36 13.13
N ASP A 243 -4.72 11.76 12.37
CA ASP A 243 -4.55 12.05 10.94
C ASP A 243 -3.60 13.22 10.73
N GLY A 244 -2.67 13.04 9.81
CA GLY A 244 -1.67 14.06 9.48
C GLY A 244 -0.50 14.15 10.45
N GLU A 245 -0.40 13.26 11.45
CA GLU A 245 0.80 13.14 12.28
C GLU A 245 2.00 12.82 11.37
N PHE A 246 3.08 13.60 11.54
CA PHE A 246 4.29 13.41 10.74
C PHE A 246 5.05 12.16 11.19
N PRO A 247 5.46 11.24 10.29
CA PRO A 247 6.16 10.00 10.63
C PRO A 247 7.65 10.24 10.93
N LYS A 248 7.95 10.76 12.12
CA LYS A 248 9.29 11.17 12.52
C LYS A 248 10.28 10.03 12.66
N LYS A 249 9.77 8.87 13.13
CA LYS A 249 10.61 7.71 13.49
C LYS A 249 11.54 7.29 12.37
N TYR A 250 11.02 7.25 11.14
CA TYR A 250 11.74 6.78 9.97
C TYR A 250 12.05 7.88 8.95
N PHE A 251 12.03 9.17 9.36
CA PHE A 251 12.24 10.26 8.41
C PHE A 251 13.63 10.22 7.78
N LYS A 252 14.65 9.97 8.59
CA LYS A 252 16.01 9.81 8.05
C LYS A 252 16.12 8.63 7.10
N ASP A 253 15.52 7.48 7.47
CA ASP A 253 15.50 6.29 6.59
C ASP A 253 14.81 6.59 5.25
N PHE A 254 13.71 7.36 5.27
CA PHE A 254 13.00 7.80 4.07
C PHE A 254 13.88 8.65 3.15
N LEU A 255 14.52 9.69 3.71
CA LEU A 255 15.42 10.57 2.95
C LEU A 255 16.59 9.80 2.35
N ASP A 256 17.22 8.93 3.16
CA ASP A 256 18.34 8.09 2.73
C ASP A 256 17.90 7.08 1.65
N TYR A 257 16.70 6.50 1.79
CA TYR A 257 16.16 5.57 0.80
C TYR A 257 15.89 6.23 -0.54
N LEU A 258 15.30 7.42 -0.56
CA LEU A 258 15.04 8.17 -1.79
C LEU A 258 16.29 8.87 -2.35
N GLY A 259 17.29 9.12 -1.50
CA GLY A 259 18.48 9.89 -1.86
C GLY A 259 18.17 11.37 -2.08
N ILE A 260 17.29 11.95 -1.27
CA ILE A 260 16.90 13.37 -1.34
C ILE A 260 17.27 14.11 -0.06
N SER A 261 17.42 15.43 -0.16
CA SER A 261 17.60 16.28 1.01
C SER A 261 16.27 16.55 1.73
N GLU A 262 16.35 16.97 2.98
CA GLU A 262 15.19 17.41 3.75
C GLU A 262 14.50 18.61 3.09
N ASP A 263 15.27 19.58 2.59
CA ASP A 263 14.74 20.74 1.89
C ASP A 263 13.92 20.30 0.66
N ARG A 264 14.43 19.32 -0.11
CA ARG A 264 13.71 18.77 -1.26
C ARG A 264 12.42 18.04 -0.85
N PHE A 265 12.45 17.31 0.26
CA PHE A 265 11.24 16.69 0.80
C PHE A 265 10.16 17.75 1.08
N TRP A 266 10.50 18.81 1.81
CA TRP A 266 9.53 19.85 2.16
C TRP A 266 9.06 20.66 0.94
N GLU A 267 9.92 20.91 -0.04
CA GLU A 267 9.53 21.51 -1.32
C GLU A 267 8.42 20.69 -2.01
N VAL A 268 8.59 19.38 -2.10
CA VAL A 268 7.56 18.49 -2.67
C VAL A 268 6.27 18.55 -1.85
N ILE A 269 6.36 18.43 -0.54
CA ILE A 269 5.18 18.48 0.36
C ILE A 269 4.41 19.79 0.22
N GLU A 270 5.10 20.93 0.16
CA GLU A 270 4.45 22.23 -0.06
C GLU A 270 3.75 22.31 -1.42
N GLY A 271 4.36 21.76 -2.46
CA GLY A 271 3.77 21.70 -3.82
C GLY A 271 2.52 20.83 -3.93
N LEU A 272 2.32 19.88 -3.00
CA LEU A 272 1.16 18.97 -2.98
C LEU A 272 -0.08 19.58 -2.32
N ARG A 273 0.04 20.69 -1.59
CA ARG A 273 -1.08 21.30 -0.87
C ARG A 273 -2.02 22.03 -1.83
N SER A 274 -3.19 21.47 -2.02
CA SER A 274 -4.24 22.09 -2.84
C SER A 274 -4.89 23.26 -2.09
N PRO A 275 -5.06 24.44 -2.72
CA PRO A 275 -5.78 25.57 -2.14
C PRO A 275 -7.27 25.29 -1.88
N HIS A 276 -7.81 24.23 -2.44
CA HIS A 276 -9.17 23.78 -2.13
C HIS A 276 -9.29 23.15 -0.74
N LEU A 277 -8.22 22.50 -0.28
CA LEU A 277 -8.19 21.78 1.00
C LEU A 277 -7.47 22.57 2.09
N TRP A 278 -6.47 23.36 1.73
CA TRP A 278 -5.58 23.98 2.70
C TRP A 278 -5.69 25.49 2.68
N GLU A 279 -5.57 26.09 3.85
CA GLU A 279 -5.35 27.53 4.04
C GLU A 279 -4.16 27.77 4.94
N LYS A 280 -3.43 28.84 4.68
CA LYS A 280 -2.27 29.23 5.47
C LYS A 280 -2.71 30.16 6.60
N GLU A 281 -2.40 29.80 7.83
CA GLU A 281 -2.69 30.59 9.03
C GLU A 281 -1.35 30.94 9.71
N GLY A 282 -0.81 32.12 9.40
CA GLY A 282 0.57 32.48 9.78
C GLY A 282 1.58 31.56 9.07
N ASP A 283 2.44 30.89 9.83
CA ASP A 283 3.43 29.94 9.32
C ASP A 283 2.91 28.49 9.26
N SER A 284 1.67 28.26 9.66
CA SER A 284 1.05 26.93 9.73
C SER A 284 0.03 26.71 8.62
N TRP A 285 -0.14 25.44 8.24
CA TRP A 285 -1.18 25.00 7.34
C TRP A 285 -2.34 24.37 8.12
N LYS A 286 -3.57 24.71 7.70
CA LYS A 286 -4.80 24.19 8.30
C LYS A 286 -5.74 23.65 7.23
N LEU A 287 -6.35 22.50 7.51
CA LEU A 287 -7.44 22.00 6.68
C LEU A 287 -8.69 22.89 6.81
N LYS A 288 -9.25 23.32 5.68
CA LYS A 288 -10.49 24.07 5.61
C LYS A 288 -11.69 23.29 6.10
N PHE A 289 -11.67 21.99 5.81
CA PHE A 289 -12.75 21.07 6.14
C PHE A 289 -12.20 19.93 7.00
N GLN A 290 -12.41 20.02 8.29
CA GLN A 290 -12.06 18.95 9.22
C GLN A 290 -13.29 18.06 9.47
N VAL A 291 -13.02 16.80 9.75
CA VAL A 291 -14.07 15.86 10.18
C VAL A 291 -14.73 16.35 11.47
N LYS A 292 -16.06 16.27 11.54
CA LYS A 292 -16.89 16.71 12.67
C LYS A 292 -17.88 15.64 13.06
#